data_7bf8077dedd8290d0639da3f2f7bf542
#
_entry.id   7bf8077dedd8290d0639da3f2f7bf542
#
_cell.length_a   1.000
_cell.length_b   1.000
_cell.length_c   1.000
_cell.angle_alpha   90.00
_cell.angle_beta   90.00
_cell.angle_gamma   90.00
#
_symmetry.space_group_name_H-M   'P 1'
#
loop_
_entity.id
_entity.type
_entity.pdbx_description
1 polymer ?
#
loop_
_entity_poly.entity_id
_entity_poly.type
_entity_poly.pdbx_seq_one_letter_code
_entity_poly.pdbx_strand_id
1 'polypeptide(L)'
;MKTLMHICCAPCANRPIDILRADGLEVTGFWYNPNIHPVTEYRARRNCLQAYAQEIELPLILKNDYGLRPFVRAVAEDIANRCVKCYEMRLYETARQAAEGGFDSFTSSLFISPYQQHELMREVAQRAAAEYGVGFLYRDFRPYFQEGQAFAREHGFYMQKYCGCVFSEEERYIKAKKIIP
;
A
#
# COMPACT_ATOMS: atom_id res chain seq x y z
N MET A 1 -20.16 -4.03 7.93
CA MET A 1 -18.95 -3.45 8.54
C MET A 1 -18.24 -2.62 7.49
N LYS A 2 -18.00 -1.35 7.78
CA LYS A 2 -17.32 -0.41 6.86
C LYS A 2 -15.82 -0.46 7.09
N THR A 3 -15.07 -0.77 6.04
CA THR A 3 -13.61 -0.96 6.13
C THR A 3 -12.88 -0.01 5.18
N LEU A 4 -11.94 0.76 5.71
CA LEU A 4 -11.04 1.59 4.92
C LEU A 4 -9.81 0.77 4.52
N MET A 5 -9.56 0.61 3.22
CA MET A 5 -8.42 -0.16 2.72
C MET A 5 -7.36 0.76 2.12
N HIS A 6 -6.20 0.84 2.77
CA HIS A 6 -5.02 1.47 2.16
C HIS A 6 -4.63 0.73 0.87
N ILE A 7 -4.46 1.47 -0.22
CA ILE A 7 -4.10 0.91 -1.53
C ILE A 7 -2.83 1.54 -2.07
N CYS A 8 -1.83 0.70 -2.37
CA CYS A 8 -0.56 1.13 -2.96
C CYS A 8 -0.58 1.15 -4.49
N CYS A 9 -1.42 0.34 -5.13
CA CYS A 9 -1.59 0.25 -6.58
C CYS A 9 -2.76 -0.69 -6.93
N ALA A 10 -3.30 -0.59 -8.13
CA ALA A 10 -4.39 -1.44 -8.60
C ALA A 10 -4.01 -2.95 -8.65
N PRO A 11 -2.82 -3.35 -9.14
CA PRO A 11 -2.41 -4.76 -9.14
C PRO A 11 -2.38 -5.43 -7.77
N CYS A 12 -2.15 -4.65 -6.69
CA CYS A 12 -2.16 -5.18 -5.33
C CYS A 12 -3.54 -5.15 -4.68
N ALA A 13 -4.49 -4.41 -5.23
CA ALA A 13 -5.79 -4.17 -4.62
C ALA A 13 -6.90 -5.08 -5.15
N ASN A 14 -6.81 -5.56 -6.40
CA ASN A 14 -7.89 -6.27 -7.07
C ASN A 14 -8.43 -7.45 -6.25
N ARG A 15 -7.61 -8.44 -5.94
CA ARG A 15 -8.05 -9.63 -5.18
C ARG A 15 -8.44 -9.32 -3.73
N PRO A 16 -7.68 -8.50 -2.96
CA PRO A 16 -8.15 -8.08 -1.65
C PRO A 16 -9.53 -7.43 -1.64
N ILE A 17 -9.84 -6.57 -2.61
CA ILE A 17 -11.18 -5.95 -2.71
C ILE A 17 -12.26 -7.00 -2.96
N ASP A 18 -12.05 -7.90 -3.93
CA ASP A 18 -13.00 -8.95 -4.26
C ASP A 18 -13.29 -9.84 -3.05
N ILE A 19 -12.24 -10.26 -2.34
CA ILE A 19 -12.35 -11.12 -1.17
C ILE A 19 -13.11 -10.42 -0.04
N LEU A 20 -12.78 -9.17 0.27
CA LEU A 20 -13.44 -8.43 1.34
C LEU A 20 -14.92 -8.16 1.01
N ARG A 21 -15.23 -7.85 -0.26
CA ARG A 21 -16.62 -7.69 -0.70
C ARG A 21 -17.40 -9.00 -0.64
N ALA A 22 -16.78 -10.12 -1.02
CA ALA A 22 -17.38 -11.45 -0.91
C ALA A 22 -17.67 -11.84 0.55
N ASP A 23 -16.84 -11.37 1.50
CA ASP A 23 -17.09 -11.53 2.93
C ASP A 23 -18.17 -10.56 3.48
N GLY A 24 -18.84 -9.78 2.61
CA GLY A 24 -19.91 -8.86 2.99
C GLY A 24 -19.46 -7.53 3.60
N LEU A 25 -18.20 -7.13 3.37
CA LEU A 25 -17.66 -5.87 3.86
C LEU A 25 -17.93 -4.71 2.89
N GLU A 26 -18.28 -3.55 3.42
CA GLU A 26 -18.32 -2.29 2.67
C GLU A 26 -16.91 -1.71 2.59
N VAL A 27 -16.24 -1.90 1.45
CA VAL A 27 -14.86 -1.48 1.26
C VAL A 27 -14.80 -0.10 0.61
N THR A 28 -14.06 0.81 1.24
CA THR A 28 -13.63 2.09 0.66
C THR A 28 -12.13 2.08 0.48
N GLY A 29 -11.63 2.41 -0.70
CA GLY A 29 -10.21 2.54 -0.98
C GLY A 29 -9.64 3.84 -0.40
N PHE A 30 -8.40 3.80 0.06
CA PHE A 30 -7.65 4.96 0.50
C PHE A 30 -6.27 5.02 -0.16
N TRP A 31 -6.05 6.06 -0.94
CA TRP A 31 -4.76 6.37 -1.55
C TRP A 31 -3.98 7.36 -0.68
N TYR A 32 -2.91 6.87 -0.04
CA TYR A 32 -1.90 7.70 0.61
C TYR A 32 -0.55 7.00 0.53
N ASN A 33 0.31 7.44 -0.36
CA ASN A 33 1.57 6.78 -0.66
C ASN A 33 2.74 7.78 -0.79
N PRO A 34 3.15 8.43 0.32
CA PRO A 34 4.24 9.42 0.31
C PRO A 34 5.60 8.79 0.00
N ASN A 35 5.69 7.48 0.03
CA ASN A 35 6.88 6.68 -0.24
C ASN A 35 7.07 6.32 -1.72
N ILE A 36 6.11 6.61 -2.61
CA ILE A 36 6.23 6.25 -4.03
C ILE A 36 6.96 7.35 -4.80
N HIS A 37 8.08 6.98 -5.42
CA HIS A 37 8.98 7.87 -6.15
C HIS A 37 9.46 7.19 -7.45
N PRO A 38 9.81 7.96 -8.49
CA PRO A 38 9.65 9.40 -8.64
C PRO A 38 8.18 9.80 -8.87
N VAL A 39 7.93 11.08 -9.12
CA VAL A 39 6.57 11.60 -9.32
C VAL A 39 5.83 10.93 -10.49
N THR A 40 6.56 10.49 -11.51
CA THR A 40 6.00 9.76 -12.66
C THR A 40 5.45 8.40 -12.24
N GLU A 41 6.17 7.65 -11.41
CA GLU A 41 5.71 6.38 -10.83
C GLU A 41 4.50 6.57 -9.91
N TYR A 42 4.55 7.59 -9.04
CA TYR A 42 3.44 7.96 -8.19
C TYR A 42 2.16 8.23 -9.00
N ARG A 43 2.27 9.04 -10.06
CA ARG A 43 1.15 9.37 -10.95
C ARG A 43 0.63 8.14 -11.70
N ALA A 44 1.52 7.31 -12.24
CA ALA A 44 1.14 6.12 -12.98
C ALA A 44 0.31 5.15 -12.12
N ARG A 45 0.76 4.87 -10.89
CA ARG A 45 0.01 4.00 -9.96
C ARG A 45 -1.31 4.60 -9.53
N ARG A 46 -1.32 5.90 -9.18
CA ARG A 46 -2.54 6.60 -8.79
C ARG A 46 -3.58 6.59 -9.90
N ASN A 47 -3.19 6.96 -11.11
CA ASN A 47 -4.11 7.06 -12.23
C ASN A 47 -4.69 5.68 -12.61
N CYS A 48 -3.86 4.64 -12.60
CA CYS A 48 -4.32 3.27 -12.80
C CYS A 48 -5.33 2.85 -11.72
N LEU A 49 -5.06 3.16 -10.45
CA LEU A 49 -6.00 2.88 -9.35
C LEU A 49 -7.32 3.64 -9.51
N GLN A 50 -7.26 4.93 -9.89
CA GLN A 50 -8.47 5.72 -10.09
C GLN A 50 -9.36 5.15 -11.19
N ALA A 51 -8.77 4.76 -12.32
CA ALA A 51 -9.51 4.13 -13.43
C ALA A 51 -10.16 2.82 -12.98
N TYR A 52 -9.39 1.97 -12.31
CA TYR A 52 -9.89 0.69 -11.79
C TYR A 52 -11.00 0.88 -10.74
N ALA A 53 -10.82 1.80 -9.79
CA ALA A 53 -11.82 2.09 -8.77
C ALA A 53 -13.15 2.57 -9.39
N GLN A 54 -13.08 3.36 -10.46
CA GLN A 54 -14.24 3.82 -11.21
C GLN A 54 -14.95 2.66 -11.92
N GLU A 55 -14.20 1.77 -12.56
CA GLU A 55 -14.70 0.58 -13.24
C GLU A 55 -15.49 -0.36 -12.31
N ILE A 56 -14.97 -0.58 -11.09
CA ILE A 56 -15.58 -1.51 -10.12
C ILE A 56 -16.48 -0.81 -9.10
N GLU A 57 -16.81 0.46 -9.32
CA GLU A 57 -17.62 1.28 -8.41
C GLU A 57 -17.10 1.25 -6.96
N LEU A 58 -15.76 1.35 -6.78
CA LEU A 58 -15.14 1.42 -5.46
C LEU A 58 -15.09 2.88 -5.00
N PRO A 59 -15.74 3.24 -3.88
CA PRO A 59 -15.50 4.53 -3.25
C PRO A 59 -14.00 4.71 -2.95
N LEU A 60 -13.40 5.83 -3.39
CA LEU A 60 -11.97 6.05 -3.27
C LEU A 60 -11.66 7.43 -2.69
N ILE A 61 -11.02 7.44 -1.54
CA ILE A 61 -10.49 8.66 -0.91
C ILE A 61 -9.04 8.85 -1.37
N LEU A 62 -8.75 10.03 -1.92
CA LEU A 62 -7.43 10.38 -2.43
C LEU A 62 -6.78 11.45 -1.56
N LYS A 63 -5.74 11.07 -0.83
CA LYS A 63 -4.79 12.00 -0.21
C LYS A 63 -3.56 12.13 -1.11
N ASN A 64 -3.56 13.18 -1.95
CA ASN A 64 -2.61 13.37 -3.05
C ASN A 64 -1.29 14.03 -2.61
N ASP A 65 -0.70 13.57 -1.53
CA ASP A 65 0.57 14.09 -1.00
C ASP A 65 1.75 13.32 -1.60
N TYR A 66 2.45 13.94 -2.54
CA TYR A 66 3.73 13.41 -3.02
C TYR A 66 4.82 13.67 -1.99
N GLY A 67 5.29 12.62 -1.33
CA GLY A 67 6.04 12.69 -0.09
C GLY A 67 7.54 12.46 -0.17
N LEU A 68 8.23 12.70 -1.32
CA LEU A 68 9.66 12.43 -1.43
C LEU A 68 10.48 13.04 -0.28
N ARG A 69 10.33 14.35 -0.05
CA ARG A 69 11.14 15.05 0.96
C ARG A 69 10.85 14.57 2.39
N PRO A 70 9.58 14.50 2.87
CA PRO A 70 9.30 13.99 4.20
C PRO A 70 9.70 12.52 4.36
N PHE A 71 9.52 11.67 3.34
CA PHE A 71 9.96 10.28 3.38
C PHE A 71 11.47 10.16 3.53
N VAL A 72 12.24 10.85 2.69
CA VAL A 72 13.71 10.81 2.77
C VAL A 72 14.22 11.31 4.12
N ARG A 73 13.65 12.40 4.65
CA ARG A 73 14.01 12.90 6.00
C ARG A 73 13.73 11.86 7.08
N ALA A 74 12.61 11.16 7.00
CA ALA A 74 12.21 10.17 8.00
C ALA A 74 13.12 8.93 8.02
N VAL A 75 13.81 8.61 6.91
CA VAL A 75 14.61 7.38 6.79
C VAL A 75 16.11 7.65 6.64
N ALA A 76 16.54 8.92 6.57
CA ALA A 76 17.93 9.29 6.25
C ALA A 76 18.96 8.73 7.23
N GLU A 77 18.61 8.60 8.51
CA GLU A 77 19.51 8.11 9.56
C GLU A 77 19.62 6.57 9.57
N ASP A 78 18.61 5.88 9.02
CA ASP A 78 18.58 4.39 9.01
C ASP A 78 17.88 3.88 7.75
N ILE A 79 18.54 4.04 6.61
CA ILE A 79 18.04 3.60 5.30
C ILE A 79 17.82 2.07 5.26
N ALA A 80 18.62 1.30 5.98
CA ALA A 80 18.50 -0.16 6.01
C ALA A 80 17.16 -0.62 6.58
N ASN A 81 16.64 0.07 7.61
CA ASN A 81 15.35 -0.20 8.25
C ASN A 81 14.23 0.74 7.78
N ARG A 82 14.39 1.41 6.65
CA ARG A 82 13.42 2.36 6.08
C ARG A 82 11.99 1.83 5.97
N CYS A 83 11.83 0.49 5.84
CA CYS A 83 10.51 -0.13 5.71
C CYS A 83 9.63 0.10 6.95
N VAL A 84 10.21 0.16 8.15
CA VAL A 84 9.48 0.49 9.38
C VAL A 84 8.77 1.84 9.22
N LYS A 85 9.55 2.89 8.88
CA LYS A 85 9.01 4.25 8.66
C LYS A 85 8.00 4.30 7.52
N CYS A 86 8.27 3.54 6.46
CA CYS A 86 7.36 3.43 5.33
C CYS A 86 5.98 2.87 5.73
N TYR A 87 5.95 1.83 6.56
CA TYR A 87 4.71 1.27 7.08
C TYR A 87 4.03 2.21 8.08
N GLU A 88 4.79 2.80 9.01
CA GLU A 88 4.28 3.79 9.96
C GLU A 88 3.57 4.93 9.23
N MET A 89 4.22 5.60 8.30
CA MET A 89 3.63 6.72 7.57
C MET A 89 2.29 6.37 6.93
N ARG A 90 2.18 5.19 6.33
CA ARG A 90 0.97 4.80 5.59
C ARG A 90 -0.13 4.24 6.49
N LEU A 91 0.21 3.35 7.42
CA LEU A 91 -0.77 2.65 8.23
C LEU A 91 -1.33 3.52 9.35
N TYR A 92 -0.51 4.38 9.95
CA TYR A 92 -1.01 5.35 10.93
C TYR A 92 -1.95 6.37 10.30
N GLU A 93 -1.61 6.89 9.12
CA GLU A 93 -2.51 7.79 8.40
C GLU A 93 -3.80 7.09 7.97
N THR A 94 -3.73 5.82 7.59
CA THR A 94 -4.93 5.04 7.25
C THR A 94 -5.81 4.82 8.48
N ALA A 95 -5.23 4.47 9.63
CA ALA A 95 -5.96 4.30 10.89
C ALA A 95 -6.61 5.61 11.34
N ARG A 96 -5.86 6.73 11.29
CA ARG A 96 -6.39 8.07 11.58
C ARG A 96 -7.58 8.42 10.68
N GLN A 97 -7.41 8.25 9.37
CA GLN A 97 -8.47 8.53 8.40
C GLN A 97 -9.69 7.62 8.59
N ALA A 98 -9.47 6.37 9.00
CA ALA A 98 -10.56 5.43 9.29
C ALA A 98 -11.35 5.87 10.54
N ALA A 99 -10.66 6.24 11.61
CA ALA A 99 -11.31 6.73 12.85
C ALA A 99 -12.10 8.02 12.61
N GLU A 100 -11.49 9.01 11.93
CA GLU A 100 -12.14 10.29 11.62
C GLU A 100 -13.30 10.13 10.63
N GLY A 101 -13.21 9.17 9.72
CA GLY A 101 -14.24 8.87 8.71
C GLY A 101 -15.38 7.97 9.20
N GLY A 102 -15.34 7.52 10.45
CA GLY A 102 -16.37 6.65 11.02
C GLY A 102 -16.39 5.23 10.42
N PHE A 103 -15.23 4.72 10.03
CA PHE A 103 -15.07 3.33 9.61
C PHE A 103 -14.92 2.43 10.84
N ASP A 104 -15.46 1.22 10.77
CA ASP A 104 -15.34 0.22 11.82
C ASP A 104 -13.91 -0.34 11.93
N SER A 105 -13.23 -0.40 10.77
CA SER A 105 -11.88 -0.97 10.68
C SER A 105 -11.09 -0.42 9.50
N PHE A 106 -9.78 -0.69 9.50
CA PHE A 106 -8.93 -0.49 8.34
C PHE A 106 -8.11 -1.75 8.03
N THR A 107 -7.61 -1.81 6.80
CA THR A 107 -6.69 -2.83 6.30
C THR A 107 -5.76 -2.26 5.23
N SER A 108 -4.93 -3.10 4.59
CA SER A 108 -4.05 -2.67 3.52
C SER A 108 -3.89 -3.71 2.42
N SER A 109 -3.85 -3.25 1.18
CA SER A 109 -3.48 -4.07 0.01
C SER A 109 -2.04 -4.59 0.06
N LEU A 110 -1.20 -4.04 0.92
CA LEU A 110 0.18 -4.51 1.10
C LEU A 110 0.28 -5.95 1.60
N PHE A 111 -0.74 -6.44 2.31
CA PHE A 111 -0.80 -7.81 2.82
C PHE A 111 -0.93 -8.88 1.73
N ILE A 112 -1.04 -8.49 0.46
CA ILE A 112 -0.96 -9.43 -0.68
C ILE A 112 0.46 -9.71 -1.12
N SER A 113 1.40 -8.82 -0.85
CA SER A 113 2.75 -8.91 -1.42
C SER A 113 3.65 -9.84 -0.61
N PRO A 114 4.23 -10.89 -1.22
CA PRO A 114 5.19 -11.76 -0.54
C PRO A 114 6.54 -11.08 -0.29
N TYR A 115 6.76 -9.88 -0.86
CA TYR A 115 8.02 -9.14 -0.75
C TYR A 115 8.02 -8.13 0.40
N GLN A 116 6.89 -7.97 1.11
CA GLN A 116 6.79 -7.09 2.25
C GLN A 116 7.17 -7.82 3.55
N GLN A 117 7.64 -7.07 4.54
CA GLN A 117 7.90 -7.60 5.88
C GLN A 117 6.58 -7.75 6.64
N HIS A 118 5.91 -8.87 6.43
CA HIS A 118 4.51 -9.10 6.77
C HIS A 118 4.21 -8.93 8.26
N GLU A 119 5.04 -9.55 9.13
CA GLU A 119 4.86 -9.44 10.58
C GLU A 119 5.08 -8.01 11.08
N LEU A 120 6.12 -7.34 10.59
CA LEU A 120 6.36 -5.93 10.93
C LEU A 120 5.18 -5.03 10.51
N MET A 121 4.62 -5.24 9.32
CA MET A 121 3.42 -4.50 8.90
C MET A 121 2.24 -4.73 9.83
N ARG A 122 2.04 -5.99 10.27
CA ARG A 122 0.97 -6.36 11.19
C ARG A 122 1.14 -5.68 12.53
N GLU A 123 2.35 -5.69 13.10
CA GLU A 123 2.66 -4.99 14.35
C GLU A 123 2.43 -3.48 14.25
N VAL A 124 2.88 -2.86 13.16
CA VAL A 124 2.66 -1.43 12.92
C VAL A 124 1.17 -1.11 12.82
N ALA A 125 0.40 -1.93 12.08
CA ALA A 125 -1.04 -1.74 11.95
C ALA A 125 -1.78 -1.91 13.28
N GLN A 126 -1.39 -2.89 14.10
CA GLN A 126 -1.95 -3.08 15.44
C GLN A 126 -1.70 -1.89 16.36
N ARG A 127 -0.48 -1.32 16.34
CA ARG A 127 -0.15 -0.10 17.10
C ARG A 127 -0.98 1.09 16.64
N ALA A 128 -1.10 1.27 15.33
CA ALA A 128 -1.92 2.33 14.75
C ALA A 128 -3.41 2.18 15.11
N ALA A 129 -3.94 0.96 15.07
CA ALA A 129 -5.31 0.67 15.49
C ALA A 129 -5.58 1.05 16.96
N ALA A 130 -4.65 0.69 17.86
CA ALA A 130 -4.72 1.01 19.28
C ALA A 130 -4.65 2.52 19.52
N GLU A 131 -3.78 3.24 18.79
CA GLU A 131 -3.61 4.69 18.95
C GLU A 131 -4.85 5.48 18.53
N TYR A 132 -5.48 5.09 17.44
CA TYR A 132 -6.66 5.81 16.91
C TYR A 132 -8.00 5.20 17.33
N GLY A 133 -8.01 4.12 18.10
CA GLY A 133 -9.24 3.50 18.58
C GLY A 133 -10.13 2.92 17.48
N VAL A 134 -9.54 2.42 16.39
CA VAL A 134 -10.23 1.83 15.24
C VAL A 134 -9.83 0.37 15.05
N GLY A 135 -10.71 -0.48 14.54
CA GLY A 135 -10.41 -1.89 14.28
C GLY A 135 -9.31 -2.08 13.22
N PHE A 136 -8.42 -3.05 13.43
CA PHE A 136 -7.52 -3.51 12.38
C PHE A 136 -7.99 -4.86 11.84
N LEU A 137 -8.40 -4.89 10.58
CA LEU A 137 -8.80 -6.09 9.89
C LEU A 137 -7.55 -6.74 9.26
N TYR A 138 -6.98 -7.72 9.99
CA TYR A 138 -5.89 -8.51 9.45
C TYR A 138 -6.41 -9.65 8.58
N ARG A 139 -5.88 -9.73 7.36
CA ARG A 139 -6.04 -10.89 6.48
C ARG A 139 -4.77 -11.10 5.67
N ASP A 140 -4.31 -12.34 5.59
CA ASP A 140 -3.22 -12.72 4.71
C ASP A 140 -3.74 -12.95 3.30
N PHE A 141 -3.40 -12.04 2.39
CA PHE A 141 -3.78 -12.11 0.99
C PHE A 141 -2.69 -12.72 0.10
N ARG A 142 -1.53 -13.11 0.65
CA ARG A 142 -0.41 -13.66 -0.13
C ARG A 142 -0.78 -14.87 -1.00
N PRO A 143 -1.66 -15.78 -0.59
CA PRO A 143 -2.11 -16.89 -1.46
C PRO A 143 -2.70 -16.45 -2.79
N TYR A 144 -3.25 -15.24 -2.86
CA TYR A 144 -3.90 -14.68 -4.05
C TYR A 144 -2.98 -13.77 -4.88
N PHE A 145 -1.70 -13.67 -4.53
CA PHE A 145 -0.76 -12.76 -5.21
C PHE A 145 -0.64 -13.07 -6.71
N GLN A 146 -0.42 -14.33 -7.07
CA GLN A 146 -0.24 -14.74 -8.47
C GLN A 146 -1.50 -14.49 -9.30
N GLU A 147 -2.66 -14.79 -8.75
CA GLU A 147 -3.95 -14.54 -9.38
C GLU A 147 -4.19 -13.04 -9.60
N GLY A 148 -3.91 -12.21 -8.59
CA GLY A 148 -4.00 -10.75 -8.71
C GLY A 148 -3.05 -10.17 -9.78
N GLN A 149 -1.85 -10.74 -9.91
CA GLN A 149 -0.90 -10.34 -10.93
C GLN A 149 -1.33 -10.76 -12.35
N ALA A 150 -1.94 -11.94 -12.49
CA ALA A 150 -2.49 -12.40 -13.78
C ALA A 150 -3.64 -11.49 -14.22
N PHE A 151 -4.61 -11.27 -13.35
CA PHE A 151 -5.72 -10.34 -13.57
C PHE A 151 -5.23 -8.95 -14.03
N ALA A 152 -4.25 -8.40 -13.31
CA ALA A 152 -3.72 -7.07 -13.62
C ALA A 152 -3.09 -6.98 -15.02
N ARG A 153 -2.40 -8.05 -15.49
CA ARG A 153 -1.84 -8.10 -16.84
C ARG A 153 -2.91 -8.19 -17.91
N GLU A 154 -3.93 -9.04 -17.70
CA GLU A 154 -5.04 -9.23 -18.62
C GLU A 154 -5.85 -7.94 -18.80
N HIS A 155 -6.01 -7.15 -17.73
CA HIS A 155 -6.72 -5.87 -17.74
C HIS A 155 -5.84 -4.68 -18.13
N GLY A 156 -4.57 -4.91 -18.51
CA GLY A 156 -3.68 -3.84 -18.95
C GLY A 156 -3.31 -2.83 -17.85
N PHE A 157 -3.32 -3.24 -16.58
CA PHE A 157 -2.93 -2.36 -15.48
C PHE A 157 -1.47 -1.95 -15.57
N TYR A 158 -1.18 -0.76 -15.06
CA TYR A 158 0.20 -0.35 -14.85
C TYR A 158 0.90 -1.28 -13.85
N MET A 159 1.91 -2.01 -14.31
CA MET A 159 2.67 -2.97 -13.51
C MET A 159 3.93 -2.32 -12.95
N GLN A 160 3.97 -2.14 -11.63
CA GLN A 160 5.15 -1.60 -10.97
C GLN A 160 6.36 -2.54 -11.07
N LYS A 161 7.55 -1.96 -11.20
CA LYS A 161 8.80 -2.72 -11.33
C LYS A 161 9.59 -2.84 -10.02
N TYR A 162 9.24 -2.06 -9.00
CA TYR A 162 9.87 -2.04 -7.67
C TYR A 162 8.84 -1.69 -6.60
N CYS A 163 9.22 -1.77 -5.32
CA CYS A 163 8.31 -1.54 -4.19
C CYS A 163 7.67 -0.14 -4.21
N GLY A 164 8.44 0.90 -4.53
CA GLY A 164 7.94 2.26 -4.70
C GLY A 164 8.89 3.36 -4.27
N CYS A 165 9.69 3.18 -3.22
CA CYS A 165 10.59 4.22 -2.77
C CYS A 165 11.85 4.31 -3.65
N VAL A 166 12.48 5.50 -3.63
CA VAL A 166 13.71 5.78 -4.38
C VAL A 166 14.82 4.75 -4.10
N PHE A 167 14.93 4.29 -2.85
CA PHE A 167 15.94 3.28 -2.48
C PHE A 167 15.61 1.89 -3.07
N SER A 168 14.34 1.52 -3.17
CA SER A 168 13.96 0.27 -3.83
C SER A 168 14.10 0.32 -5.34
N GLU A 169 14.03 1.52 -5.93
CA GLU A 169 14.39 1.76 -7.32
C GLU A 169 15.88 1.54 -7.55
N GLU A 170 16.71 2.20 -6.74
CA GLU A 170 18.16 2.06 -6.77
C GLU A 170 18.58 0.58 -6.66
N GLU A 171 18.09 -0.13 -5.66
CA GLU A 171 18.37 -1.56 -5.45
C GLU A 171 17.94 -2.43 -6.66
N ARG A 172 16.89 -2.03 -7.36
CA ARG A 172 16.39 -2.75 -8.53
C ARG A 172 17.26 -2.56 -9.76
N TYR A 173 17.77 -1.35 -9.99
CA TYR A 173 18.42 -0.98 -11.24
C TYR A 173 19.94 -0.79 -11.13
N ILE A 174 20.44 -0.42 -9.97
CA ILE A 174 21.87 -0.35 -9.70
C ILE A 174 22.29 -1.67 -9.05
N LYS A 175 22.76 -2.62 -9.85
CA LYS A 175 23.40 -3.80 -9.32
C LYS A 175 24.65 -3.35 -8.55
N ALA A 176 24.72 -3.67 -7.26
CA ALA A 176 25.94 -3.46 -6.50
C ALA A 176 27.11 -4.05 -7.32
N LYS A 177 28.07 -3.21 -7.73
CA LYS A 177 29.32 -3.71 -8.31
C LYS A 177 29.88 -4.65 -7.26
N LYS A 178 30.02 -5.94 -7.59
CA LYS A 178 30.83 -6.85 -6.77
C LYS A 178 32.17 -6.19 -6.65
N ILE A 179 32.47 -5.65 -5.48
CA ILE A 179 33.84 -5.28 -5.10
C ILE A 179 34.55 -6.63 -5.05
N ILE A 180 35.25 -6.95 -6.13
CA ILE A 180 36.19 -8.08 -6.15
C ILE A 180 37.32 -7.65 -5.22
N PRO A 181 37.61 -8.42 -4.16
CA PRO A 181 38.66 -8.08 -3.21
C PRO A 181 40.04 -8.09 -3.87
#